data_e1ffb8b7d994f4f1d7f7fe40c542eaa0
#
_entry.id   e1ffb8b7d994f4f1d7f7fe40c542eaa0
#
_cell.length_a   1.000
_cell.length_b   1.000
_cell.length_c   1.000
_cell.angle_alpha   90.00
_cell.angle_beta   90.00
_cell.angle_gamma   90.00
#
_symmetry.space_group_name_H-M   'P 1'
#
loop_
_entity.id
_entity.type
_entity.pdbx_description
1 polymer ?
#
loop_
_entity_poly.entity_id
_entity_poly.type
_entity_poly.pdbx_seq_one_letter_code
_entity_poly.pdbx_strand_id
1 'polypeptide(L)'
;MVAKTLGFPLDVLLCKKIGHPRNPEYAIGAVSLKDRIVNLPAGVANEYIESETARLREKMTANERLFRKGRPPAPLSGRTLIVVDDGIATGSTLQCVLPMLRREQPKRIVVAVPVAPASAIRSLKAHADEVVALLVPDDFFAVGSYYDDFSQVEDEEVARYMDLSREQEATAAIARPSKPRESEAASP
;
A
#
# COMPACT_ATOMS: atom_id res chain seq x y z
N MET A 1 -3.40 13.65 -1.67
CA MET A 1 -4.73 14.28 -1.53
C MET A 1 -5.64 13.50 -0.59
N VAL A 2 -5.91 12.20 -0.79
CA VAL A 2 -6.83 11.39 0.04
C VAL A 2 -6.54 11.48 1.54
N ALA A 3 -5.30 11.21 1.98
CA ALA A 3 -4.91 11.27 3.39
C ALA A 3 -5.20 12.65 4.02
N LYS A 4 -4.88 13.74 3.29
CA LYS A 4 -5.16 15.11 3.73
C LYS A 4 -6.66 15.38 3.90
N THR A 5 -7.47 14.97 2.92
CA THR A 5 -8.92 15.18 2.94
C THR A 5 -9.60 14.43 4.09
N LEU A 6 -9.13 13.20 4.36
CA LEU A 6 -9.67 12.34 5.42
C LEU A 6 -9.06 12.63 6.80
N GLY A 7 -7.99 13.43 6.88
CA GLY A 7 -7.27 13.69 8.13
C GLY A 7 -6.56 12.43 8.67
N PHE A 8 -6.13 11.53 7.79
CA PHE A 8 -5.48 10.27 8.15
C PHE A 8 -3.97 10.35 7.92
N PRO A 9 -3.17 9.63 8.73
CA PRO A 9 -1.74 9.49 8.49
C PRO A 9 -1.48 8.86 7.11
N LEU A 10 -0.43 9.35 6.44
CA LEU A 10 0.07 8.79 5.19
C LEU A 10 1.31 7.94 5.45
N ASP A 11 1.35 6.74 4.90
CA ASP A 11 2.58 5.93 4.83
C ASP A 11 2.71 5.28 3.45
N VAL A 12 3.92 4.85 3.10
CA VAL A 12 4.20 4.15 1.86
C VAL A 12 4.19 2.64 2.07
N LEU A 13 3.55 1.94 1.15
CA LEU A 13 3.53 0.48 1.15
C LEU A 13 4.76 -0.05 0.39
N LEU A 14 5.78 -0.45 1.15
CA LEU A 14 7.01 -1.03 0.60
C LEU A 14 6.84 -2.54 0.38
N CYS A 15 6.13 -2.87 -0.68
CA CYS A 15 5.93 -4.22 -1.18
C CYS A 15 6.14 -4.27 -2.69
N LYS A 16 6.65 -5.39 -3.19
CA LYS A 16 6.85 -5.63 -4.62
C LYS A 16 6.36 -7.02 -5.00
N LYS A 17 5.75 -7.15 -6.19
CA LYS A 17 5.46 -8.48 -6.75
C LYS A 17 6.76 -9.18 -7.13
N ILE A 18 6.81 -10.50 -6.95
CA ILE A 18 7.84 -11.37 -7.53
C ILE A 18 7.24 -11.90 -8.83
N GLY A 19 7.78 -11.47 -9.97
CA GLY A 19 7.34 -11.92 -11.29
C GLY A 19 7.90 -13.28 -11.65
N HIS A 20 7.19 -14.00 -12.50
CA HIS A 20 7.71 -15.25 -13.08
C HIS A 20 8.90 -14.96 -14.01
N PRO A 21 10.00 -15.78 -14.00
CA PRO A 21 11.22 -15.48 -14.75
C PRO A 21 11.02 -15.37 -16.28
N ARG A 22 10.01 -16.04 -16.83
CA ARG A 22 9.67 -15.98 -18.27
C ARG A 22 8.52 -15.03 -18.59
N ASN A 23 7.81 -14.52 -17.58
CA ASN A 23 6.71 -13.57 -17.74
C ASN A 23 6.63 -12.68 -16.49
N PRO A 24 7.37 -11.57 -16.42
CA PRO A 24 7.43 -10.70 -15.25
C PRO A 24 6.08 -10.11 -14.83
N GLU A 25 5.11 -10.04 -15.75
CA GLU A 25 3.76 -9.58 -15.42
C GLU A 25 2.94 -10.61 -14.64
N TYR A 26 3.26 -11.90 -14.80
CA TYR A 26 2.65 -12.96 -14.00
C TYR A 26 3.29 -13.02 -12.62
N ALA A 27 2.54 -12.56 -11.59
CA ALA A 27 3.01 -12.57 -10.22
C ALA A 27 2.98 -13.97 -9.62
N ILE A 28 4.13 -14.45 -9.15
CA ILE A 28 4.29 -15.72 -8.43
C ILE A 28 4.48 -15.52 -6.93
N GLY A 29 4.48 -14.27 -6.48
CA GLY A 29 4.61 -13.93 -5.08
C GLY A 29 4.68 -12.43 -4.86
N ALA A 30 4.85 -12.07 -3.58
CA ALA A 30 5.15 -10.72 -3.14
C ALA A 30 6.20 -10.76 -2.03
N VAL A 31 6.96 -9.68 -1.95
CA VAL A 31 7.98 -9.48 -0.92
C VAL A 31 7.85 -8.09 -0.32
N SER A 32 7.99 -8.01 1.00
CA SER A 32 8.21 -6.78 1.76
C SER A 32 9.60 -6.78 2.36
N LEU A 33 9.95 -5.74 3.09
CA LEU A 33 11.21 -5.69 3.84
C LEU A 33 11.32 -6.81 4.89
N LYS A 34 10.20 -7.26 5.46
CA LYS A 34 10.16 -8.23 6.57
C LYS A 34 9.67 -9.62 6.16
N ASP A 35 8.74 -9.69 5.23
CA ASP A 35 8.02 -10.93 4.89
C ASP A 35 8.02 -11.23 3.39
N ARG A 36 7.64 -12.45 3.05
CA ARG A 36 7.48 -12.92 1.67
C ARG A 36 6.35 -13.94 1.59
N ILE A 37 5.55 -13.83 0.56
CA ILE A 37 4.55 -14.83 0.18
C ILE A 37 4.90 -15.30 -1.24
N VAL A 38 5.06 -16.60 -1.43
CA VAL A 38 5.36 -17.19 -2.73
C VAL A 38 4.44 -18.38 -2.98
N ASN A 39 3.79 -18.37 -4.15
CA ASN A 39 3.13 -19.52 -4.72
C ASN A 39 4.05 -20.06 -5.81
N LEU A 40 4.90 -21.04 -5.48
CA LEU A 40 5.93 -21.52 -6.37
C LEU A 40 5.34 -22.36 -7.52
N PRO A 41 5.31 -21.86 -8.77
CA PRO A 41 4.86 -22.64 -9.91
C PRO A 41 5.88 -23.74 -10.25
N ALA A 42 5.42 -24.83 -10.87
CA ALA A 42 6.30 -25.87 -11.39
C ALA A 42 7.33 -25.28 -12.38
N GLY A 43 8.59 -25.65 -12.22
CA GLY A 43 9.68 -25.22 -13.09
C GLY A 43 10.32 -23.87 -12.77
N VAL A 44 9.94 -23.23 -11.66
CA VAL A 44 10.64 -22.04 -11.14
C VAL A 44 11.62 -22.50 -10.06
N ALA A 45 12.91 -22.19 -10.24
CA ALA A 45 13.95 -22.54 -9.30
C ALA A 45 13.88 -21.67 -8.02
N ASN A 46 14.17 -22.27 -6.86
CA ASN A 46 14.24 -21.55 -5.60
C ASN A 46 15.33 -20.47 -5.61
N GLU A 47 16.45 -20.71 -6.28
CA GLU A 47 17.56 -19.77 -6.43
C GLU A 47 17.11 -18.47 -7.10
N TYR A 48 16.19 -18.57 -8.09
CA TYR A 48 15.58 -17.39 -8.69
C TYR A 48 14.78 -16.59 -7.67
N ILE A 49 13.93 -17.26 -6.88
CA ILE A 49 13.11 -16.60 -5.85
C ILE A 49 13.99 -15.91 -4.81
N GLU A 50 15.07 -16.54 -4.35
CA GLU A 50 15.99 -15.97 -3.38
C GLU A 50 16.71 -14.73 -3.94
N SER A 51 17.27 -14.85 -5.15
CA SER A 51 17.99 -13.76 -5.82
C SER A 51 17.07 -12.57 -6.11
N GLU A 52 15.86 -12.82 -6.61
CA GLU A 52 14.89 -11.77 -6.90
C GLU A 52 14.37 -11.12 -5.62
N THR A 53 14.15 -11.90 -4.56
CA THR A 53 13.79 -11.38 -3.22
C THR A 53 14.87 -10.44 -2.69
N ALA A 54 16.15 -10.83 -2.78
CA ALA A 54 17.27 -10.02 -2.33
C ALA A 54 17.35 -8.71 -3.11
N ARG A 55 17.29 -8.78 -4.44
CA ARG A 55 17.30 -7.62 -5.34
C ARG A 55 16.16 -6.63 -5.04
N LEU A 56 14.93 -7.14 -4.84
CA LEU A 56 13.78 -6.30 -4.54
C LEU A 56 13.88 -5.67 -3.14
N ARG A 57 14.41 -6.40 -2.15
CA ARG A 57 14.62 -5.87 -0.80
C ARG A 57 15.68 -4.78 -0.76
N GLU A 58 16.76 -4.91 -1.51
CA GLU A 58 17.78 -3.87 -1.63
C GLU A 58 17.17 -2.56 -2.13
N LYS A 59 16.40 -2.62 -3.23
CA LYS A 59 15.69 -1.45 -3.77
C LYS A 59 14.70 -0.86 -2.75
N MET A 60 13.90 -1.69 -2.08
CA MET A 60 12.95 -1.23 -1.07
C MET A 60 13.64 -0.62 0.15
N THR A 61 14.81 -1.10 0.55
CA THR A 61 15.60 -0.54 1.65
C THR A 61 16.10 0.87 1.31
N ALA A 62 16.53 1.10 0.06
CA ALA A 62 16.90 2.44 -0.39
C ALA A 62 15.69 3.40 -0.33
N ASN A 63 14.54 2.95 -0.83
CA ASN A 63 13.30 3.73 -0.80
C ASN A 63 12.82 3.99 0.64
N GLU A 64 12.94 3.00 1.54
CA GLU A 64 12.59 3.19 2.96
C GLU A 64 13.41 4.31 3.60
N ARG A 65 14.73 4.31 3.37
CA ARG A 65 15.63 5.36 3.88
C ARG A 65 15.23 6.74 3.36
N LEU A 66 14.93 6.82 2.06
CA LEU A 66 14.54 8.07 1.41
C LEU A 66 13.18 8.58 1.93
N PHE A 67 12.16 7.71 1.97
CA PHE A 67 10.78 8.11 2.29
C PHE A 67 10.56 8.29 3.79
N ARG A 68 11.15 7.43 4.63
CA ARG A 68 10.93 7.46 6.08
C ARG A 68 11.96 8.23 6.86
N LYS A 69 13.18 8.43 6.32
CA LYS A 69 14.27 9.17 6.97
C LYS A 69 14.51 8.70 8.42
N GLY A 70 14.60 7.37 8.60
CA GLY A 70 14.83 6.72 9.89
C GLY A 70 13.61 6.57 10.80
N ARG A 71 12.42 7.00 10.40
CA ARG A 71 11.19 6.80 11.17
C ARG A 71 10.64 5.38 11.01
N PRO A 72 10.06 4.81 12.06
CA PRO A 72 9.42 3.50 11.93
C PRO A 72 8.16 3.58 11.04
N PRO A 73 7.77 2.46 10.40
CA PRO A 73 6.50 2.37 9.69
C PRO A 73 5.32 2.59 10.64
N ALA A 74 4.22 3.11 10.10
CA ALA A 74 3.00 3.25 10.86
C ALA A 74 2.50 1.88 11.35
N PRO A 75 2.03 1.75 12.59
CA PRO A 75 1.46 0.50 13.10
C PRO A 75 0.15 0.20 12.35
N LEU A 76 0.01 -1.04 11.85
CA LEU A 76 -1.14 -1.47 11.04
C LEU A 76 -2.18 -2.25 11.86
N SER A 77 -1.74 -2.94 12.93
CA SER A 77 -2.61 -3.79 13.74
C SER A 77 -3.79 -3.01 14.35
N GLY A 78 -4.99 -3.58 14.24
CA GLY A 78 -6.24 -3.01 14.76
C GLY A 78 -6.74 -1.77 14.03
N ARG A 79 -6.06 -1.29 12.98
CA ARG A 79 -6.42 -0.09 12.21
C ARG A 79 -7.17 -0.42 10.92
N THR A 80 -7.98 0.52 10.47
CA THR A 80 -8.50 0.50 9.09
C THR A 80 -7.41 1.04 8.16
N LEU A 81 -7.02 0.24 7.19
CA LEU A 81 -6.07 0.60 6.15
C LEU A 81 -6.83 1.02 4.90
N ILE A 82 -6.45 2.14 4.31
CA ILE A 82 -6.91 2.56 2.98
C ILE A 82 -5.71 2.46 2.05
N VAL A 83 -5.70 1.43 1.21
CA VAL A 83 -4.66 1.19 0.20
C VAL A 83 -5.08 1.93 -1.06
N VAL A 84 -4.26 2.90 -1.46
CA VAL A 84 -4.54 3.77 -2.62
C VAL A 84 -3.52 3.48 -3.72
N ASP A 85 -3.99 3.41 -4.95
CA ASP A 85 -3.18 3.28 -6.16
C ASP A 85 -3.72 4.23 -7.24
N ASP A 86 -2.97 4.46 -8.32
CA ASP A 86 -3.40 5.30 -9.46
C ASP A 86 -4.50 4.62 -10.29
N GLY A 87 -4.56 3.31 -10.28
CA GLY A 87 -5.58 2.49 -10.92
C GLY A 87 -5.20 1.02 -10.88
N ILE A 88 -6.15 0.19 -11.24
CA ILE A 88 -5.94 -1.26 -11.26
C ILE A 88 -6.19 -1.77 -12.67
N ALA A 89 -5.21 -2.44 -13.29
CA ALA A 89 -5.39 -3.17 -14.53
C ALA A 89 -5.83 -4.62 -14.23
N THR A 90 -4.88 -5.49 -13.90
CA THR A 90 -5.17 -6.90 -13.55
C THR A 90 -5.37 -7.12 -12.05
N GLY A 91 -4.90 -6.21 -11.23
CA GLY A 91 -4.87 -6.33 -9.77
C GLY A 91 -3.80 -7.30 -9.23
N SER A 92 -2.94 -7.86 -10.08
CA SER A 92 -1.96 -8.88 -9.69
C SER A 92 -1.01 -8.43 -8.56
N THR A 93 -0.61 -7.16 -8.56
CA THR A 93 0.20 -6.59 -7.47
C THR A 93 -0.56 -6.61 -6.15
N LEU A 94 -1.79 -6.07 -6.13
CA LEU A 94 -2.60 -6.00 -4.92
C LEU A 94 -3.02 -7.39 -4.43
N GLN A 95 -3.35 -8.34 -5.33
CA GLN A 95 -3.65 -9.73 -4.95
C GLN A 95 -2.50 -10.39 -4.18
N CYS A 96 -1.26 -10.05 -4.48
CA CYS A 96 -0.09 -10.55 -3.75
C CYS A 96 0.18 -9.77 -2.46
N VAL A 97 -0.09 -8.46 -2.46
CA VAL A 97 0.26 -7.55 -1.35
C VAL A 97 -0.79 -7.57 -0.24
N LEU A 98 -2.08 -7.62 -0.56
CA LEU A 98 -3.17 -7.60 0.43
C LEU A 98 -3.09 -8.75 1.45
N PRO A 99 -2.78 -10.02 1.06
CA PRO A 99 -2.54 -11.09 2.03
C PRO A 99 -1.39 -10.80 3.01
N MET A 100 -0.35 -10.08 2.58
CA MET A 100 0.74 -9.67 3.48
C MET A 100 0.26 -8.62 4.49
N LEU A 101 -0.50 -7.62 4.02
CA LEU A 101 -1.11 -6.64 4.92
C LEU A 101 -2.08 -7.29 5.92
N ARG A 102 -2.80 -8.32 5.51
CA ARG A 102 -3.73 -9.06 6.40
C ARG A 102 -3.00 -9.75 7.56
N ARG A 103 -1.75 -10.19 7.36
CA ARG A 103 -0.92 -10.79 8.44
C ARG A 103 -0.57 -9.80 9.55
N GLU A 104 -0.54 -8.50 9.25
CA GLU A 104 -0.33 -7.43 10.24
C GLU A 104 -1.59 -7.17 11.11
N GLN A 105 -2.65 -7.99 10.96
CA GLN A 105 -3.89 -7.96 11.73
C GLN A 105 -4.60 -6.59 11.73
N PRO A 106 -4.79 -5.94 10.58
CA PRO A 106 -5.58 -4.74 10.52
C PRO A 106 -7.05 -5.05 10.84
N LYS A 107 -7.77 -4.06 11.37
CA LYS A 107 -9.22 -4.15 11.59
C LYS A 107 -9.98 -4.27 10.28
N ARG A 108 -9.54 -3.55 9.25
CA ARG A 108 -10.17 -3.49 7.92
C ARG A 108 -9.18 -3.09 6.86
N ILE A 109 -9.32 -3.62 5.65
CA ILE A 109 -8.56 -3.20 4.47
C ILE A 109 -9.56 -2.71 3.42
N VAL A 110 -9.41 -1.45 3.02
CA VAL A 110 -10.14 -0.80 1.93
C VAL A 110 -9.15 -0.53 0.81
N VAL A 111 -9.44 -0.95 -0.41
CA VAL A 111 -8.71 -0.55 -1.61
C VAL A 111 -9.46 0.59 -2.26
N ALA A 112 -8.80 1.71 -2.56
CA ALA A 112 -9.42 2.88 -3.16
C ALA A 112 -8.61 3.35 -4.37
N VAL A 113 -9.21 3.33 -5.56
CA VAL A 113 -8.56 3.70 -6.82
C VAL A 113 -9.49 4.56 -7.70
N PRO A 114 -8.92 5.44 -8.54
CA PRO A 114 -9.72 6.19 -9.50
C PRO A 114 -10.39 5.29 -10.56
N VAL A 115 -9.70 4.28 -11.07
CA VAL A 115 -10.20 3.43 -12.16
C VAL A 115 -9.79 1.98 -11.99
N ALA A 116 -10.72 1.06 -12.27
CA ALA A 116 -10.47 -0.38 -12.31
C ALA A 116 -11.54 -1.09 -13.15
N PRO A 117 -11.20 -2.14 -13.92
CA PRO A 117 -12.20 -2.98 -14.59
C PRO A 117 -12.95 -3.84 -13.57
N ALA A 118 -14.20 -4.18 -13.87
CA ALA A 118 -15.05 -4.98 -12.99
C ALA A 118 -14.45 -6.34 -12.62
N SER A 119 -13.64 -6.94 -13.50
CA SER A 119 -12.92 -8.21 -13.25
C SER A 119 -11.91 -8.09 -12.12
N ALA A 120 -11.09 -7.01 -12.12
CA ALA A 120 -10.10 -6.75 -11.08
C ALA A 120 -10.77 -6.47 -9.72
N ILE A 121 -11.84 -5.69 -9.70
CA ILE A 121 -12.63 -5.44 -8.48
C ILE A 121 -13.14 -6.76 -7.89
N ARG A 122 -13.71 -7.65 -8.73
CA ARG A 122 -14.20 -8.96 -8.25
C ARG A 122 -13.10 -9.80 -7.63
N SER A 123 -11.92 -9.85 -8.26
CA SER A 123 -10.80 -10.64 -7.75
C SER A 123 -10.22 -10.10 -6.43
N LEU A 124 -10.20 -8.78 -6.24
CA LEU A 124 -9.69 -8.16 -5.02
C LEU A 124 -10.64 -8.29 -3.82
N LYS A 125 -11.94 -8.47 -4.03
CA LYS A 125 -12.91 -8.71 -2.96
C LYS A 125 -12.61 -9.97 -2.13
N ALA A 126 -11.81 -10.90 -2.62
CA ALA A 126 -11.33 -12.05 -1.85
C ALA A 126 -10.26 -11.67 -0.79
N HIS A 127 -9.62 -10.51 -0.93
CA HIS A 127 -8.47 -10.10 -0.11
C HIS A 127 -8.68 -8.78 0.64
N ALA A 128 -9.59 -7.92 0.15
CA ALA A 128 -9.98 -6.66 0.78
C ALA A 128 -11.41 -6.73 1.32
N ASP A 129 -11.67 -6.01 2.41
CA ASP A 129 -13.02 -5.90 2.98
C ASP A 129 -13.92 -4.99 2.13
N GLU A 130 -13.30 -4.07 1.39
CA GLU A 130 -13.98 -3.16 0.46
C GLU A 130 -13.05 -2.77 -0.70
N VAL A 131 -13.63 -2.59 -1.88
CA VAL A 131 -12.93 -2.03 -3.06
C VAL A 131 -13.79 -0.90 -3.60
N VAL A 132 -13.24 0.31 -3.58
CA VAL A 132 -13.84 1.55 -4.07
C VAL A 132 -13.12 1.94 -5.37
N ALA A 133 -13.86 2.03 -6.46
CA ALA A 133 -13.38 2.58 -7.73
C ALA A 133 -14.33 3.69 -8.17
N LEU A 134 -13.79 4.85 -8.57
CA LEU A 134 -14.61 5.97 -9.02
C LEU A 134 -15.16 5.70 -10.43
N LEU A 135 -14.37 5.05 -11.27
CA LEU A 135 -14.72 4.70 -12.65
C LEU A 135 -14.52 3.19 -12.86
N VAL A 136 -15.55 2.53 -13.37
CA VAL A 136 -15.53 1.10 -13.74
C VAL A 136 -15.96 0.99 -15.19
N PRO A 137 -15.04 1.17 -16.15
CA PRO A 137 -15.38 1.16 -17.56
C PRO A 137 -15.65 -0.26 -18.07
N ASP A 138 -16.55 -0.38 -19.05
CA ASP A 138 -16.83 -1.65 -19.74
C ASP A 138 -15.64 -2.02 -20.65
N ASP A 139 -15.08 -1.03 -21.36
CA ASP A 139 -13.94 -1.17 -22.26
C ASP A 139 -12.67 -0.62 -21.59
N PHE A 140 -12.05 -1.43 -20.74
CA PHE A 140 -10.81 -1.07 -20.07
C PHE A 140 -9.60 -1.46 -20.91
N PHE A 141 -8.75 -0.50 -21.28
CA PHE A 141 -7.50 -0.76 -21.99
C PHE A 141 -6.27 -0.67 -21.08
N ALA A 142 -6.04 0.49 -20.48
CA ALA A 142 -4.91 0.74 -19.58
C ALA A 142 -5.24 1.86 -18.59
N VAL A 143 -4.63 1.84 -17.39
CA VAL A 143 -4.83 2.89 -16.37
C VAL A 143 -4.53 4.27 -16.92
N GLY A 144 -3.39 4.43 -17.62
CA GLY A 144 -2.95 5.73 -18.16
C GLY A 144 -3.91 6.37 -19.17
N SER A 145 -4.82 5.58 -19.80
CA SER A 145 -5.82 6.11 -20.72
C SER A 145 -6.89 7.00 -20.05
N TYR A 146 -6.94 7.01 -18.73
CA TYR A 146 -7.90 7.77 -17.91
C TYR A 146 -7.26 8.99 -17.24
N TYR A 147 -6.04 9.35 -17.64
CA TYR A 147 -5.29 10.48 -17.11
C TYR A 147 -4.87 11.42 -18.25
N ASP A 148 -4.95 12.71 -18.00
CA ASP A 148 -4.42 13.72 -18.93
C ASP A 148 -2.89 13.70 -18.96
N ASP A 149 -2.27 13.44 -17.79
CA ASP A 149 -0.85 13.21 -17.60
C ASP A 149 -0.65 11.96 -16.71
N PHE A 150 0.05 10.96 -17.24
CA PHE A 150 0.41 9.72 -16.56
C PHE A 150 1.93 9.54 -16.54
N SER A 151 2.65 10.63 -16.34
CA SER A 151 4.09 10.60 -16.15
C SER A 151 4.46 9.91 -14.83
N GLN A 152 5.64 9.31 -14.79
CA GLN A 152 6.13 8.67 -13.59
C GLN A 152 6.44 9.71 -12.51
N VAL A 153 5.96 9.46 -11.29
CA VAL A 153 6.34 10.23 -10.10
C VAL A 153 7.69 9.73 -9.58
N GLU A 154 8.67 10.62 -9.46
CA GLU A 154 10.01 10.28 -9.00
C GLU A 154 10.06 10.07 -7.48
N ASP A 155 11.02 9.26 -7.02
CA ASP A 155 11.17 8.89 -5.61
C ASP A 155 11.37 10.13 -4.69
N GLU A 156 12.03 11.18 -5.17
CA GLU A 156 12.21 12.45 -4.45
C GLU A 156 10.89 13.19 -4.23
N GLU A 157 9.99 13.11 -5.19
CA GLU A 157 8.67 13.71 -5.07
C GLU A 157 7.80 12.96 -4.06
N VAL A 158 7.88 11.63 -4.05
CA VAL A 158 7.24 10.79 -3.01
C VAL A 158 7.77 11.18 -1.62
N ALA A 159 9.10 11.32 -1.46
CA ALA A 159 9.71 11.74 -0.20
C ALA A 159 9.19 13.11 0.26
N ARG A 160 9.03 14.06 -0.66
CA ARG A 160 8.47 15.39 -0.37
C ARG A 160 7.01 15.30 0.12
N TYR A 161 6.16 14.49 -0.50
CA TYR A 161 4.79 14.30 -0.05
C TYR A 161 4.71 13.64 1.34
N MET A 162 5.63 12.72 1.63
CA MET A 162 5.73 12.12 2.96
C MET A 162 6.09 13.15 4.02
N ASP A 163 7.00 14.08 3.75
CA ASP A 163 7.36 15.16 4.68
C ASP A 163 6.19 16.13 4.89
N LEU A 164 5.54 16.58 3.83
CA LEU A 164 4.37 17.46 3.91
C LEU A 164 3.21 16.85 4.72
N SER A 165 2.96 15.54 4.57
CA SER A 165 1.94 14.86 5.38
C SER A 165 2.27 14.89 6.86
N ARG A 166 3.53 14.68 7.22
CA ARG A 166 4.02 14.68 8.61
C ARG A 166 3.91 16.06 9.27
N GLU A 167 4.23 17.12 8.55
CA GLU A 167 4.07 18.49 9.03
C GLU A 167 2.61 18.80 9.34
N GLN A 168 1.69 18.32 8.49
CA GLN A 168 0.25 18.48 8.72
C GLN A 168 -0.23 17.67 9.93
N GLU A 169 0.25 16.44 10.11
CA GLU A 169 -0.06 15.62 11.29
C GLU A 169 0.44 16.27 12.59
N ALA A 170 1.66 16.82 12.60
CA ALA A 170 2.23 17.51 13.74
C ALA A 170 1.41 18.75 14.10
N THR A 171 1.02 19.56 13.11
CA THR A 171 0.17 20.74 13.30
C THR A 171 -1.20 20.37 13.83
N ALA A 172 -1.82 19.31 13.30
CA ALA A 172 -3.12 18.83 13.75
C ALA A 172 -3.08 18.26 15.18
N ALA A 173 -1.98 17.64 15.58
CA ALA A 173 -1.78 17.13 16.94
C ALA A 173 -1.67 18.26 17.96
N ILE A 174 -1.03 19.37 17.64
CA ILE A 174 -0.92 20.55 18.49
C ILE A 174 -2.31 21.26 18.64
N ALA A 175 -3.11 21.26 17.57
CA ALA A 175 -4.43 21.91 17.56
C ALA A 175 -5.53 21.10 18.29
N ARG A 176 -5.29 19.85 18.65
CA ARG A 176 -6.27 19.05 19.42
C ARG A 176 -6.15 19.42 20.90
N PRO A 177 -7.21 20.01 21.55
CA PRO A 177 -7.17 20.25 22.96
C PRO A 177 -7.00 18.94 23.73
N SER A 178 -6.10 18.91 24.71
CA SER A 178 -5.90 17.80 25.63
C SER A 178 -7.23 17.46 26.29
N LYS A 179 -7.70 16.21 26.14
CA LYS A 179 -8.85 15.71 26.88
C LYS A 179 -8.61 15.96 28.37
N PRO A 180 -9.57 16.56 29.12
CA PRO A 180 -9.42 16.68 30.57
C PRO A 180 -9.21 15.30 31.17
N ARG A 181 -8.21 15.15 32.04
CA ARG A 181 -8.09 13.96 32.88
C ARG A 181 -9.36 13.90 33.72
N GLU A 182 -10.15 12.85 33.54
CA GLU A 182 -11.20 12.50 34.49
C GLU A 182 -10.49 12.31 35.84
N SER A 183 -10.75 13.25 36.75
CA SER A 183 -10.30 13.15 38.14
C SER A 183 -10.96 11.91 38.73
N GLU A 184 -10.15 10.95 39.19
CA GLU A 184 -10.60 9.92 40.10
C GLU A 184 -11.26 10.62 41.31
N ALA A 185 -12.59 10.62 41.30
CA ALA A 185 -13.36 10.95 42.48
C ALA A 185 -13.17 9.79 43.48
N ALA A 186 -12.34 10.03 44.46
CA ALA A 186 -12.30 9.20 45.66
C ALA A 186 -13.69 9.20 46.28
N SER A 187 -14.27 8.02 46.39
CA SER A 187 -15.46 7.79 47.25
C SER A 187 -15.01 7.58 48.68
N PRO A 188 -15.81 8.07 49.62
CA PRO A 188 -15.54 7.94 51.05
C PRO A 188 -15.73 6.54 51.61
#